data_e72d65b2442bda50af10a7507d43c2e4
#
_entry.id   e72d65b2442bda50af10a7507d43c2e4
#
_cell.length_a   1.000
_cell.length_b   1.000
_cell.length_c   1.000
_cell.angle_alpha   90.00
_cell.angle_beta   90.00
_cell.angle_gamma   90.00
#
_symmetry.space_group_name_H-M   'P 1'
#
loop_
_entity.id
_entity.type
_entity.pdbx_description
1 polymer ?
#
loop_
_entity_poly.entity_id
_entity_poly.type
_entity_poly.pdbx_seq_one_letter_code
_entity_poly.pdbx_strand_id
1 'polypeptide(L)'
;MDLVIFLVALSILVLVHELGHLLAAKKVGVKVEEFGLGLPQRIVGKKIGETVYSLNWLPIGGFCRLLGEDSTVETENEIKTKLEMKDKSRSFEYKKPWQKLIIVLGGVVMNLVLAVVVFSVVYAIVGVPVETDKVSIVGVSANSPAEKAGLKEDWVVLKVNDRVVTKSDELVDEVGKNKGGEVYLTIEGQEERVKVAVRAEAPEGEGSMGVAVSNMKTEKISWYRLDRGIVAGFKEAYFWGKIIVEGVTKMLGGLAVGRPPKDVSGPIGMYQATSFINKNQGILAVVHFFGIVSVNLAVVNILPFPALDGGRIMFVLYEMMTRKKANPKLEATINNLGMMMLLLLMLLTTVGDIKRLLVK
;
A
#
# COMPACT_ATOMS: atom_id res chain seq x y z
N MET A 1 -4.40 -10.55 20.22
CA MET A 1 -5.42 -10.20 19.22
C MET A 1 -4.77 -9.56 17.98
N ASP A 2 -3.95 -8.53 18.14
CA ASP A 2 -3.36 -7.74 17.04
C ASP A 2 -2.50 -8.54 16.05
N LEU A 3 -1.74 -9.54 16.54
CA LEU A 3 -0.97 -10.42 15.65
C LEU A 3 -1.87 -11.24 14.73
N VAL A 4 -3.01 -11.72 15.24
CA VAL A 4 -3.98 -12.48 14.42
C VAL A 4 -4.60 -11.55 13.37
N ILE A 5 -4.99 -10.33 13.76
CA ILE A 5 -5.52 -9.32 12.83
C ILE A 5 -4.49 -9.04 11.71
N PHE A 6 -3.23 -8.81 12.09
CA PHE A 6 -2.14 -8.56 11.14
C PHE A 6 -1.95 -9.73 10.16
N LEU A 7 -1.84 -10.96 10.69
CA LEU A 7 -1.62 -12.15 9.85
C LEU A 7 -2.81 -12.43 8.92
N VAL A 8 -4.05 -12.29 9.41
CA VAL A 8 -5.26 -12.48 8.59
C VAL A 8 -5.33 -11.43 7.49
N ALA A 9 -5.10 -10.15 7.82
CA ALA A 9 -5.13 -9.07 6.84
C ALA A 9 -4.04 -9.24 5.77
N LEU A 10 -2.81 -9.59 6.17
CA LEU A 10 -1.72 -9.87 5.23
C LEU A 10 -2.05 -11.06 4.33
N SER A 11 -2.63 -12.13 4.90
CA SER A 11 -3.05 -13.31 4.12
C SER A 11 -4.12 -12.96 3.08
N ILE A 12 -5.08 -12.11 3.43
CA ILE A 12 -6.11 -11.62 2.49
C ILE A 12 -5.45 -10.83 1.35
N LEU A 13 -4.51 -9.93 1.65
CA LEU A 13 -3.81 -9.14 0.63
C LEU A 13 -3.13 -10.02 -0.40
N VAL A 14 -2.36 -11.01 0.07
CA VAL A 14 -1.64 -11.91 -0.83
C VAL A 14 -2.62 -12.83 -1.57
N LEU A 15 -3.63 -13.38 -0.88
CA LEU A 15 -4.63 -14.24 -1.52
C LEU A 15 -5.38 -13.53 -2.65
N VAL A 16 -5.75 -12.27 -2.47
CA VAL A 16 -6.43 -11.46 -3.50
C VAL A 16 -5.48 -11.16 -4.65
N HIS A 17 -4.21 -10.91 -4.39
CA HIS A 17 -3.17 -10.78 -5.41
C HIS A 17 -3.09 -12.04 -6.28
N GLU A 18 -2.91 -13.21 -5.66
CA GLU A 18 -2.83 -14.49 -6.36
C GLU A 18 -4.14 -14.83 -7.10
N LEU A 19 -5.28 -14.42 -6.53
CA LEU A 19 -6.59 -14.56 -7.20
C LEU A 19 -6.62 -13.78 -8.52
N GLY A 20 -5.95 -12.64 -8.60
CA GLY A 20 -5.79 -11.89 -9.84
C GLY A 20 -5.10 -12.69 -10.94
N HIS A 21 -3.99 -13.35 -10.62
CA HIS A 21 -3.29 -14.25 -11.54
C HIS A 21 -4.16 -15.43 -11.96
N LEU A 22 -4.84 -16.07 -11.00
CA LEU A 22 -5.76 -17.19 -11.25
C LEU A 22 -6.86 -16.81 -12.25
N LEU A 23 -7.56 -15.68 -11.99
CA LEU A 23 -8.67 -15.25 -12.83
C LEU A 23 -8.19 -14.85 -14.24
N ALA A 24 -7.09 -14.14 -14.33
CA ALA A 24 -6.49 -13.75 -15.59
C ALA A 24 -6.02 -14.97 -16.39
N ALA A 25 -5.34 -15.93 -15.74
CA ALA A 25 -4.87 -17.17 -16.38
C ALA A 25 -6.03 -17.99 -16.93
N LYS A 26 -7.08 -18.20 -16.14
CA LYS A 26 -8.30 -18.92 -16.59
C LYS A 26 -8.98 -18.21 -17.76
N LYS A 27 -9.09 -16.86 -17.72
CA LYS A 27 -9.70 -16.08 -18.81
C LYS A 27 -8.93 -16.20 -20.12
N VAL A 28 -7.60 -16.30 -20.04
CA VAL A 28 -6.71 -16.44 -21.22
C VAL A 28 -6.57 -17.91 -21.65
N GLY A 29 -7.12 -18.86 -20.88
CA GLY A 29 -7.08 -20.29 -21.17
C GLY A 29 -5.71 -20.93 -20.83
N VAL A 30 -5.04 -20.45 -19.78
CA VAL A 30 -3.89 -21.13 -19.18
C VAL A 30 -4.41 -22.06 -18.07
N LYS A 31 -3.86 -23.27 -18.03
CA LYS A 31 -4.18 -24.24 -16.98
C LYS A 31 -3.51 -23.81 -15.67
N VAL A 32 -4.32 -23.64 -14.63
CA VAL A 32 -3.83 -23.41 -13.26
C VAL A 32 -3.77 -24.75 -12.57
N GLU A 33 -2.58 -25.18 -12.20
CA GLU A 33 -2.35 -26.46 -11.56
C GLU A 33 -2.71 -26.42 -10.08
N GLU A 34 -2.27 -25.36 -9.38
CA GLU A 34 -2.51 -25.19 -7.97
C GLU A 34 -2.67 -23.71 -7.60
N PHE A 35 -3.63 -23.45 -6.68
CA PHE A 35 -3.85 -22.19 -6.03
C PHE A 35 -3.81 -22.42 -4.53
N GLY A 36 -2.77 -21.91 -3.87
CA GLY A 36 -2.49 -22.20 -2.47
C GLY A 36 -2.45 -20.97 -1.58
N LEU A 37 -2.99 -21.10 -0.37
CA LEU A 37 -2.78 -20.16 0.73
C LEU A 37 -1.64 -20.69 1.61
N GLY A 38 -0.62 -19.83 1.82
CA GLY A 38 0.56 -20.15 2.59
C GLY A 38 1.67 -20.81 1.78
N LEU A 39 2.87 -20.89 2.37
CA LEU A 39 4.05 -21.49 1.74
C LEU A 39 4.07 -23.02 1.93
N PRO A 40 4.65 -23.79 0.98
CA PRO A 40 4.73 -25.27 1.06
C PRO A 40 5.34 -25.70 2.41
N GLN A 41 4.89 -26.77 3.03
CA GLN A 41 4.22 -28.00 2.59
C GLN A 41 2.69 -27.92 2.73
N ARG A 42 1.98 -28.63 1.86
CA ARG A 42 0.51 -28.72 1.85
C ARG A 42 0.00 -29.49 3.07
N ILE A 43 -0.97 -28.89 3.81
CA ILE A 43 -1.72 -29.56 4.86
C ILE A 43 -2.91 -30.29 4.26
N VAL A 44 -3.72 -29.55 3.48
CA VAL A 44 -4.94 -30.05 2.86
C VAL A 44 -5.10 -29.42 1.48
N GLY A 45 -5.63 -30.18 0.54
CA GLY A 45 -5.94 -29.70 -0.80
C GLY A 45 -7.15 -30.42 -1.39
N LYS A 46 -7.97 -29.66 -2.11
CA LYS A 46 -9.14 -30.19 -2.83
C LYS A 46 -9.05 -29.81 -4.29
N LYS A 47 -9.14 -30.80 -5.17
CA LYS A 47 -9.20 -30.58 -6.61
C LYS A 47 -10.61 -30.15 -7.01
N ILE A 48 -10.74 -28.98 -7.61
CA ILE A 48 -12.01 -28.46 -8.16
C ILE A 48 -11.77 -28.16 -9.63
N GLY A 49 -12.43 -28.94 -10.49
CA GLY A 49 -12.12 -28.93 -11.92
C GLY A 49 -10.70 -29.43 -12.18
N GLU A 50 -9.87 -28.60 -12.79
CA GLU A 50 -8.48 -28.91 -13.10
C GLU A 50 -7.47 -28.32 -12.12
N THR A 51 -7.92 -27.45 -11.21
CA THR A 51 -7.09 -26.72 -10.25
C THR A 51 -7.16 -27.37 -8.87
N VAL A 52 -6.03 -27.56 -8.21
CA VAL A 52 -5.96 -27.95 -6.79
C VAL A 52 -5.97 -26.68 -5.94
N TYR A 53 -6.93 -26.56 -5.05
CA TYR A 53 -6.97 -25.49 -4.04
C TYR A 53 -6.38 -26.04 -2.74
N SER A 54 -5.32 -25.42 -2.22
CA SER A 54 -4.58 -25.93 -1.09
C SER A 54 -4.40 -24.92 0.04
N LEU A 55 -4.34 -25.46 1.26
CA LEU A 55 -3.92 -24.76 2.47
C LEU A 55 -2.61 -25.37 2.93
N ASN A 56 -1.62 -24.53 3.20
CA ASN A 56 -0.27 -24.92 3.52
C ASN A 56 0.13 -24.55 4.95
N TRP A 57 1.24 -25.12 5.43
CA TRP A 57 1.66 -25.06 6.84
C TRP A 57 1.98 -23.65 7.33
N LEU A 58 2.67 -22.85 6.55
CA LEU A 58 2.96 -21.45 6.90
C LEU A 58 1.85 -20.57 6.33
N PRO A 59 0.92 -20.07 7.15
CA PRO A 59 -0.20 -19.26 6.68
C PRO A 59 0.24 -17.83 6.32
N ILE A 60 1.41 -17.70 5.73
CA ILE A 60 2.00 -16.45 5.26
C ILE A 60 2.21 -16.57 3.77
N GLY A 61 1.62 -15.65 2.99
CA GLY A 61 1.74 -15.70 1.56
C GLY A 61 0.69 -16.56 0.87
N GLY A 62 0.87 -16.73 -0.42
CA GLY A 62 0.06 -17.57 -1.31
C GLY A 62 0.81 -17.81 -2.59
N PHE A 63 0.26 -18.63 -3.45
CA PHE A 63 0.82 -18.83 -4.79
C PHE A 63 -0.26 -19.33 -5.77
N CYS A 64 -0.05 -18.98 -7.03
CA CYS A 64 -0.82 -19.45 -8.16
C CYS A 64 0.13 -20.14 -9.13
N ARG A 65 0.17 -21.47 -9.15
CA ARG A 65 1.05 -22.23 -10.05
C ARG A 65 0.39 -22.44 -11.40
N LEU A 66 1.00 -21.87 -12.43
CA LEU A 66 0.54 -22.00 -13.80
C LEU A 66 1.32 -23.10 -14.53
N LEU A 67 0.64 -23.83 -15.40
CA LEU A 67 1.31 -24.83 -16.25
C LEU A 67 2.38 -24.16 -17.12
N GLY A 68 3.65 -24.61 -16.97
CA GLY A 68 4.79 -24.13 -17.75
C GLY A 68 5.25 -22.70 -17.38
N GLU A 69 5.02 -22.30 -16.14
CA GLU A 69 5.54 -21.05 -15.59
C GLU A 69 6.97 -21.22 -15.07
N ASP A 70 7.21 -22.27 -14.31
CA ASP A 70 8.52 -22.61 -13.77
C ASP A 70 9.27 -23.51 -14.74
N SER A 71 9.98 -22.91 -15.69
CA SER A 71 10.97 -23.60 -16.50
C SER A 71 12.25 -23.84 -15.70
N THR A 72 12.15 -24.22 -14.41
CA THR A 72 13.28 -24.67 -13.65
C THR A 72 13.71 -26.05 -14.21
N VAL A 73 14.79 -26.04 -14.93
CA VAL A 73 15.87 -27.03 -15.13
C VAL A 73 15.56 -28.54 -14.85
N GLU A 74 14.31 -28.95 -14.76
CA GLU A 74 13.97 -30.32 -15.04
C GLU A 74 13.97 -30.44 -16.55
N THR A 75 15.06 -30.99 -17.02
CA THR A 75 15.44 -31.33 -18.40
C THR A 75 14.36 -31.07 -19.43
N GLU A 76 14.64 -30.11 -20.37
CA GLU A 76 13.79 -29.83 -21.55
C GLU A 76 13.18 -31.08 -22.19
N ASN A 77 13.82 -32.23 -22.01
CA ASN A 77 13.40 -33.53 -22.53
C ASN A 77 12.26 -34.17 -21.72
N GLU A 78 12.17 -34.00 -20.41
CA GLU A 78 11.07 -34.57 -19.60
C GLU A 78 9.78 -33.76 -19.71
N ILE A 79 9.88 -32.44 -19.84
CA ILE A 79 8.73 -31.55 -20.06
C ILE A 79 8.17 -31.74 -21.47
N LYS A 80 9.03 -31.94 -22.48
CA LYS A 80 8.61 -32.21 -23.85
C LYS A 80 7.88 -33.55 -24.00
N THR A 81 8.18 -34.52 -23.18
CA THR A 81 7.57 -35.87 -23.23
C THR A 81 6.27 -35.96 -22.42
N LYS A 82 6.10 -35.13 -21.38
CA LYS A 82 4.91 -35.14 -20.49
C LYS A 82 3.76 -34.26 -20.97
N LEU A 83 3.99 -33.30 -21.84
CA LEU A 83 2.93 -32.43 -22.36
C LEU A 83 2.34 -33.05 -23.63
N GLU A 84 1.17 -33.65 -23.53
CA GLU A 84 0.34 -33.95 -24.70
C GLU A 84 0.13 -32.66 -25.51
N MET A 85 0.02 -32.77 -26.83
CA MET A 85 -0.12 -31.60 -27.75
C MET A 85 -1.25 -30.65 -27.31
N LYS A 86 -2.29 -31.15 -26.66
CA LYS A 86 -3.42 -30.40 -26.12
C LYS A 86 -3.03 -29.50 -24.95
N ASP A 87 -2.07 -29.90 -24.12
CA ASP A 87 -1.63 -29.11 -22.95
C ASP A 87 -0.62 -28.01 -23.31
N LYS A 88 0.10 -28.13 -24.44
CA LYS A 88 1.00 -27.05 -24.90
C LYS A 88 0.27 -25.73 -25.14
N SER A 89 -0.90 -25.77 -25.75
CA SER A 89 -1.70 -24.55 -26.03
C SER A 89 -2.21 -23.88 -24.76
N ARG A 90 -2.23 -24.60 -23.62
CA ARG A 90 -2.70 -24.15 -22.31
C ARG A 90 -1.56 -23.82 -21.33
N SER A 91 -0.31 -23.95 -21.77
CA SER A 91 0.87 -23.57 -20.97
C SER A 91 1.14 -22.09 -21.08
N PHE A 92 1.55 -21.45 -19.97
CA PHE A 92 1.95 -20.04 -19.90
C PHE A 92 3.07 -19.73 -20.92
N GLU A 93 4.05 -20.61 -21.03
CA GLU A 93 5.21 -20.43 -21.91
C GLU A 93 4.81 -20.23 -23.40
N TYR A 94 3.76 -20.92 -23.86
CA TYR A 94 3.31 -20.88 -25.26
C TYR A 94 2.26 -19.82 -25.55
N LYS A 95 1.86 -19.02 -24.55
CA LYS A 95 0.93 -17.90 -24.77
C LYS A 95 1.61 -16.73 -25.47
N LYS A 96 0.79 -15.95 -26.20
CA LYS A 96 1.26 -14.70 -26.81
C LYS A 96 1.72 -13.72 -25.70
N PRO A 97 2.75 -12.88 -25.94
CA PRO A 97 3.28 -12.00 -24.92
C PRO A 97 2.22 -11.09 -24.27
N TRP A 98 1.27 -10.55 -25.03
CA TRP A 98 0.19 -9.74 -24.44
C TRP A 98 -0.72 -10.53 -23.48
N GLN A 99 -0.89 -11.85 -23.72
CA GLN A 99 -1.64 -12.74 -22.84
C GLN A 99 -0.89 -13.00 -21.54
N LYS A 100 0.44 -13.18 -21.61
CA LYS A 100 1.32 -13.27 -20.44
C LYS A 100 1.24 -11.99 -19.62
N LEU A 101 1.26 -10.81 -20.28
CA LEU A 101 1.16 -9.51 -19.63
C LEU A 101 -0.15 -9.37 -18.84
N ILE A 102 -1.29 -9.78 -19.41
CA ILE A 102 -2.59 -9.76 -18.71
C ILE A 102 -2.54 -10.64 -17.46
N ILE A 103 -1.92 -11.81 -17.53
CA ILE A 103 -1.82 -12.72 -16.40
C ILE A 103 -0.97 -12.09 -15.29
N VAL A 104 0.21 -11.58 -15.63
CA VAL A 104 1.14 -10.99 -14.66
C VAL A 104 0.55 -9.71 -14.03
N LEU A 105 -0.10 -8.85 -14.83
CA LEU A 105 -0.78 -7.66 -14.29
C LEU A 105 -2.02 -8.00 -13.45
N GLY A 106 -2.54 -9.22 -13.55
CA GLY A 106 -3.74 -9.66 -12.83
C GLY A 106 -3.64 -9.45 -11.32
N GLY A 107 -2.50 -9.80 -10.72
CA GLY A 107 -2.25 -9.61 -9.28
C GLY A 107 -2.23 -8.15 -8.88
N VAL A 108 -1.52 -7.32 -9.63
CA VAL A 108 -1.45 -5.87 -9.41
C VAL A 108 -2.83 -5.22 -9.47
N VAL A 109 -3.60 -5.54 -10.51
CA VAL A 109 -4.96 -5.02 -10.69
C VAL A 109 -5.87 -5.42 -9.55
N MET A 110 -5.81 -6.67 -9.08
CA MET A 110 -6.65 -7.13 -7.97
C MET A 110 -6.30 -6.46 -6.65
N ASN A 111 -5.03 -6.15 -6.40
CA ASN A 111 -4.65 -5.36 -5.23
C ASN A 111 -5.19 -3.92 -5.29
N LEU A 112 -5.19 -3.28 -6.46
CA LEU A 112 -5.82 -1.96 -6.63
C LEU A 112 -7.34 -2.05 -6.44
N VAL A 113 -7.99 -3.07 -6.98
CA VAL A 113 -9.42 -3.30 -6.78
C VAL A 113 -9.73 -3.51 -5.30
N LEU A 114 -8.93 -4.32 -4.60
CA LEU A 114 -9.09 -4.52 -3.15
C LEU A 114 -8.96 -3.21 -2.38
N ALA A 115 -7.97 -2.39 -2.68
CA ALA A 115 -7.80 -1.09 -2.04
C ALA A 115 -9.01 -0.18 -2.25
N VAL A 116 -9.51 -0.08 -3.49
CA VAL A 116 -10.72 0.70 -3.80
C VAL A 116 -11.92 0.18 -3.00
N VAL A 117 -12.12 -1.14 -2.94
CA VAL A 117 -13.23 -1.75 -2.18
C VAL A 117 -13.08 -1.43 -0.69
N VAL A 118 -11.88 -1.62 -0.13
CA VAL A 118 -11.59 -1.36 1.30
C VAL A 118 -11.87 0.10 1.64
N PHE A 119 -11.33 1.05 0.87
CA PHE A 119 -11.57 2.47 1.11
C PHE A 119 -13.05 2.84 0.93
N SER A 120 -13.72 2.27 -0.08
CA SER A 120 -15.15 2.51 -0.30
C SER A 120 -16.00 2.06 0.90
N VAL A 121 -15.68 0.89 1.46
CA VAL A 121 -16.37 0.36 2.66
C VAL A 121 -16.09 1.24 3.88
N VAL A 122 -14.84 1.64 4.09
CA VAL A 122 -14.47 2.53 5.20
C VAL A 122 -15.23 3.84 5.09
N TYR A 123 -15.26 4.47 3.91
CA TYR A 123 -15.99 5.73 3.69
C TYR A 123 -17.51 5.58 3.76
N ALA A 124 -18.04 4.43 3.41
CA ALA A 124 -19.46 4.16 3.61
C ALA A 124 -19.85 4.14 5.11
N ILE A 125 -18.91 3.73 5.98
CA ILE A 125 -19.15 3.64 7.43
C ILE A 125 -18.84 4.96 8.12
N VAL A 126 -17.68 5.56 7.85
CA VAL A 126 -17.20 6.79 8.52
C VAL A 126 -17.82 8.04 7.91
N GLY A 127 -18.01 8.05 6.60
CA GLY A 127 -18.34 9.21 5.78
C GLY A 127 -17.16 9.61 4.88
N VAL A 128 -17.44 10.38 3.85
CA VAL A 128 -16.44 10.87 2.88
C VAL A 128 -15.86 12.20 3.36
N PRO A 129 -14.54 12.37 3.35
CA PRO A 129 -13.94 13.69 3.58
C PRO A 129 -14.28 14.62 2.40
N VAL A 130 -14.89 15.74 2.72
CA VAL A 130 -15.26 16.78 1.75
C VAL A 130 -14.49 18.06 2.12
N GLU A 131 -13.86 18.68 1.13
CA GLU A 131 -13.24 19.97 1.34
C GLU A 131 -14.31 21.03 1.66
N THR A 132 -14.01 21.85 2.65
CA THR A 132 -14.84 22.98 3.04
C THR A 132 -14.00 24.25 3.00
N ASP A 133 -14.67 25.40 2.86
CA ASP A 133 -14.01 26.71 2.95
C ASP A 133 -13.77 27.15 4.42
N LYS A 134 -13.72 26.19 5.34
CA LYS A 134 -13.51 26.42 6.78
C LYS A 134 -12.34 25.58 7.28
N VAL A 135 -11.42 26.20 7.98
CA VAL A 135 -10.27 25.52 8.60
C VAL A 135 -10.59 25.19 10.04
N SER A 136 -10.69 23.92 10.36
CA SER A 136 -10.97 23.44 11.74
C SER A 136 -9.70 22.93 12.42
N ILE A 137 -9.61 23.13 13.73
CA ILE A 137 -8.57 22.53 14.57
C ILE A 137 -8.99 21.08 14.85
N VAL A 138 -8.16 20.13 14.39
CA VAL A 138 -8.44 18.68 14.55
C VAL A 138 -7.58 18.04 15.65
N GLY A 139 -6.66 18.80 16.22
CA GLY A 139 -5.85 18.35 17.36
C GLY A 139 -5.00 19.47 17.93
N VAL A 140 -4.77 19.44 19.24
CA VAL A 140 -3.90 20.37 19.97
C VAL A 140 -2.87 19.55 20.73
N SER A 141 -1.58 19.80 20.44
CA SER A 141 -0.47 19.12 21.12
C SER A 141 -0.37 19.56 22.58
N ALA A 142 -0.10 18.60 23.47
CA ALA A 142 0.10 18.89 24.88
C ALA A 142 1.33 19.79 25.11
N ASN A 143 1.24 20.71 26.07
CA ASN A 143 2.27 21.70 26.40
C ASN A 143 2.63 22.67 25.25
N SER A 144 1.83 22.72 24.21
CA SER A 144 2.02 23.61 23.05
C SER A 144 1.60 25.07 23.35
N PRO A 145 2.05 26.04 22.54
CA PRO A 145 1.54 27.41 22.60
C PRO A 145 0.03 27.48 22.38
N ALA A 146 -0.52 26.62 21.54
CA ALA A 146 -1.95 26.54 21.27
C ALA A 146 -2.76 26.09 22.46
N GLU A 147 -2.29 25.06 23.18
CA GLU A 147 -2.93 24.62 24.44
C GLU A 147 -2.90 25.72 25.50
N LYS A 148 -1.74 26.40 25.66
CA LYS A 148 -1.58 27.53 26.61
C LYS A 148 -2.48 28.70 26.25
N ALA A 149 -2.78 28.91 24.96
CA ALA A 149 -3.71 29.92 24.49
C ALA A 149 -5.19 29.49 24.62
N GLY A 150 -5.46 28.26 25.05
CA GLY A 150 -6.80 27.73 25.26
C GLY A 150 -7.51 27.29 23.98
N LEU A 151 -6.79 27.04 22.88
CA LEU A 151 -7.37 26.50 21.67
C LEU A 151 -7.91 25.10 21.91
N LYS A 152 -9.05 24.78 21.27
CA LYS A 152 -9.73 23.49 21.43
C LYS A 152 -9.95 22.84 20.09
N GLU A 153 -10.07 21.52 20.10
CA GLU A 153 -10.51 20.74 18.96
C GLU A 153 -11.91 21.19 18.52
N ASP A 154 -12.21 20.98 17.26
CA ASP A 154 -13.44 21.39 16.56
C ASP A 154 -13.66 22.91 16.40
N TRP A 155 -12.74 23.75 16.89
CA TRP A 155 -12.81 25.18 16.65
C TRP A 155 -12.48 25.50 15.18
N VAL A 156 -13.25 26.43 14.60
CA VAL A 156 -13.07 26.88 13.22
C VAL A 156 -12.33 28.21 13.21
N VAL A 157 -11.19 28.25 12.54
CA VAL A 157 -10.38 29.46 12.34
C VAL A 157 -10.84 30.18 11.11
N LEU A 158 -11.31 31.42 11.26
CA LEU A 158 -11.77 32.28 10.17
C LEU A 158 -10.65 33.17 9.63
N LYS A 159 -9.80 33.69 10.53
CA LYS A 159 -8.69 34.59 10.17
C LYS A 159 -7.46 34.30 11.01
N VAL A 160 -6.29 34.51 10.40
CA VAL A 160 -5.00 34.62 11.07
C VAL A 160 -4.53 36.05 10.90
N ASN A 161 -4.35 36.78 12.00
CA ASN A 161 -4.22 38.23 12.02
C ASN A 161 -5.42 38.89 11.30
N ASP A 162 -5.21 39.58 10.17
CA ASP A 162 -6.29 40.19 9.39
C ASP A 162 -6.61 39.42 8.09
N ARG A 163 -5.88 38.32 7.81
CA ARG A 163 -6.05 37.52 6.61
C ARG A 163 -7.08 36.41 6.83
N VAL A 164 -8.09 36.39 5.98
CA VAL A 164 -9.07 35.26 5.91
C VAL A 164 -8.35 34.02 5.43
N VAL A 165 -8.60 32.88 6.08
CA VAL A 165 -8.06 31.58 5.71
C VAL A 165 -9.21 30.61 5.42
N THR A 166 -9.17 29.97 4.27
CA THR A 166 -10.16 29.00 3.80
C THR A 166 -9.57 27.61 3.62
N LYS A 167 -8.23 27.53 3.55
CA LYS A 167 -7.47 26.29 3.40
C LYS A 167 -6.45 26.14 4.50
N SER A 168 -6.17 24.89 4.86
CA SER A 168 -5.16 24.56 5.88
C SER A 168 -3.78 25.10 5.53
N ASP A 169 -3.38 25.03 4.25
CA ASP A 169 -2.09 25.52 3.79
C ASP A 169 -1.95 27.03 3.94
N GLU A 170 -3.04 27.80 3.71
CA GLU A 170 -3.04 29.26 3.90
C GLU A 170 -2.81 29.65 5.36
N LEU A 171 -3.40 28.87 6.30
CA LEU A 171 -3.17 29.05 7.73
C LEU A 171 -1.71 28.73 8.10
N VAL A 172 -1.20 27.61 7.62
CA VAL A 172 0.19 27.17 7.90
C VAL A 172 1.19 28.19 7.36
N ASP A 173 0.98 28.70 6.14
CA ASP A 173 1.83 29.71 5.52
C ASP A 173 1.82 31.03 6.30
N GLU A 174 0.63 31.48 6.73
CA GLU A 174 0.52 32.74 7.44
C GLU A 174 1.14 32.67 8.84
N VAL A 175 0.95 31.56 9.55
CA VAL A 175 1.63 31.27 10.81
C VAL A 175 3.15 31.17 10.60
N GLY A 176 3.58 30.53 9.51
CA GLY A 176 4.99 30.37 9.17
C GLY A 176 5.75 31.67 8.97
N LYS A 177 5.07 32.74 8.53
CA LYS A 177 5.65 34.10 8.40
C LYS A 177 5.92 34.76 9.74
N ASN A 178 5.27 34.32 10.80
CA ASN A 178 5.34 34.90 12.14
C ASN A 178 6.15 34.02 13.14
N LYS A 179 7.09 33.20 12.65
CA LYS A 179 7.94 32.36 13.51
C LYS A 179 8.72 33.18 14.52
N GLY A 180 8.70 32.76 15.77
CA GLY A 180 9.33 33.45 16.91
C GLY A 180 8.55 34.65 17.44
N GLY A 181 7.36 34.94 16.87
CA GLY A 181 6.44 36.00 17.26
C GLY A 181 5.11 35.46 17.78
N GLU A 182 4.05 36.22 17.49
CA GLU A 182 2.69 35.92 17.91
C GLU A 182 1.72 36.13 16.75
N VAL A 183 0.62 35.38 16.75
CA VAL A 183 -0.50 35.54 15.82
C VAL A 183 -1.81 35.68 16.57
N TYR A 184 -2.75 36.39 15.97
CA TYR A 184 -4.11 36.54 16.46
C TYR A 184 -5.07 35.74 15.60
N LEU A 185 -5.73 34.74 16.21
CA LEU A 185 -6.71 33.91 15.54
C LEU A 185 -8.12 34.44 15.80
N THR A 186 -8.90 34.62 14.73
CA THR A 186 -10.33 34.84 14.84
C THR A 186 -11.04 33.51 14.71
N ILE A 187 -11.74 33.09 15.75
CA ILE A 187 -12.43 31.80 15.86
C ILE A 187 -13.93 32.01 15.64
N GLU A 188 -14.60 31.14 14.92
CA GLU A 188 -16.05 31.17 14.71
C GLU A 188 -16.76 31.03 16.08
N GLY A 189 -17.65 31.95 16.41
CA GLY A 189 -18.41 31.94 17.67
C GLY A 189 -17.66 32.47 18.90
N GLN A 190 -16.46 33.03 18.72
CA GLN A 190 -15.74 33.75 19.79
C GLN A 190 -15.73 35.27 19.46
N GLU A 191 -16.03 36.11 20.46
CA GLU A 191 -16.02 37.55 20.31
C GLU A 191 -14.60 38.12 20.28
N GLU A 192 -13.70 37.56 21.05
CA GLU A 192 -12.30 37.99 21.17
C GLU A 192 -11.38 37.16 20.29
N ARG A 193 -10.33 37.81 19.77
CA ARG A 193 -9.25 37.14 19.05
C ARG A 193 -8.37 36.40 20.03
N VAL A 194 -8.04 35.13 19.72
CA VAL A 194 -7.14 34.32 20.54
C VAL A 194 -5.70 34.62 20.13
N LYS A 195 -4.91 35.10 21.07
CA LYS A 195 -3.47 35.36 20.89
C LYS A 195 -2.68 34.06 21.10
N VAL A 196 -1.89 33.64 20.12
CA VAL A 196 -1.10 32.41 20.16
C VAL A 196 0.36 32.73 19.83
N ALA A 197 1.28 32.26 20.66
CA ALA A 197 2.71 32.33 20.38
C ALA A 197 3.11 31.32 19.29
N VAL A 198 4.01 31.73 18.39
CA VAL A 198 4.53 30.88 17.31
C VAL A 198 5.98 30.55 17.61
N ARG A 199 6.30 29.28 17.78
CA ARG A 199 7.67 28.81 18.05
C ARG A 199 8.57 29.12 16.84
N ALA A 200 9.79 29.58 17.09
CA ALA A 200 10.82 29.74 16.07
C ALA A 200 11.23 28.36 15.49
N GLU A 201 11.40 27.38 16.37
CA GLU A 201 11.67 25.99 16.06
C GLU A 201 10.58 25.12 16.70
N ALA A 202 9.94 24.28 15.91
CA ALA A 202 8.95 23.31 16.38
C ALA A 202 9.61 21.96 16.65
N PRO A 203 9.14 21.19 17.64
CA PRO A 203 9.55 19.79 17.81
C PRO A 203 9.27 18.99 16.55
N GLU A 204 10.03 17.91 16.35
CA GLU A 204 9.87 17.03 15.20
C GLU A 204 8.45 16.43 15.17
N GLY A 205 7.74 16.60 14.06
CA GLY A 205 6.35 16.17 13.91
C GLY A 205 5.27 17.15 14.39
N GLU A 206 5.63 18.32 14.93
CA GLU A 206 4.67 19.36 15.36
C GLU A 206 4.74 20.62 14.48
N GLY A 207 3.61 21.31 14.37
CA GLY A 207 3.59 22.67 13.80
C GLY A 207 4.06 23.74 14.79
N SER A 208 4.42 24.94 14.31
CA SER A 208 4.97 26.05 15.12
C SER A 208 4.06 26.51 16.25
N MET A 209 2.75 26.32 16.15
CA MET A 209 1.78 26.58 17.23
C MET A 209 1.43 25.31 18.04
N GLY A 210 1.70 24.11 17.48
CA GLY A 210 1.28 22.84 18.07
C GLY A 210 -0.20 22.53 17.85
N VAL A 211 -0.73 22.88 16.69
CA VAL A 211 -2.09 22.52 16.23
C VAL A 211 -2.02 21.68 14.96
N ALA A 212 -2.87 20.69 14.88
CA ALA A 212 -3.23 20.03 13.63
C ALA A 212 -4.52 20.69 13.12
N VAL A 213 -4.52 21.10 11.85
CA VAL A 213 -5.65 21.78 11.21
C VAL A 213 -6.07 21.03 9.96
N SER A 214 -7.37 21.09 9.64
CA SER A 214 -7.93 20.48 8.45
C SER A 214 -9.05 21.35 7.90
N ASN A 215 -9.14 21.46 6.59
CA ASN A 215 -10.30 22.03 5.90
C ASN A 215 -11.23 20.93 5.35
N MET A 216 -11.04 19.70 5.81
CA MET A 216 -11.87 18.55 5.47
C MET A 216 -12.94 18.33 6.54
N LYS A 217 -14.20 18.20 6.14
CA LYS A 217 -15.30 17.76 7.00
C LYS A 217 -15.79 16.39 6.54
N THR A 218 -16.03 15.51 7.47
CA THR A 218 -16.60 14.19 7.15
C THR A 218 -18.11 14.32 6.94
N GLU A 219 -18.56 14.06 5.72
CA GLU A 219 -19.98 13.99 5.37
C GLU A 219 -20.44 12.55 5.32
N LYS A 220 -21.42 12.18 6.14
CA LYS A 220 -22.01 10.83 6.13
C LYS A 220 -22.71 10.58 4.79
N ILE A 221 -22.40 9.43 4.19
CA ILE A 221 -23.06 8.98 2.97
C ILE A 221 -24.35 8.28 3.32
N SER A 222 -25.46 8.71 2.70
CA SER A 222 -26.71 7.94 2.76
C SER A 222 -26.53 6.61 2.01
N TRP A 223 -27.11 5.54 2.54
CA TRP A 223 -26.96 4.16 2.02
C TRP A 223 -27.28 4.00 0.51
N TYR A 224 -28.12 4.89 -0.05
CA TYR A 224 -28.45 4.91 -1.49
C TYR A 224 -27.42 5.69 -2.36
N ARG A 225 -26.40 6.29 -1.76
CA ARG A 225 -25.34 7.06 -2.44
C ARG A 225 -23.99 6.32 -2.39
N LEU A 226 -24.01 4.99 -2.55
CA LEU A 226 -22.81 4.16 -2.61
C LEU A 226 -21.84 4.58 -3.72
N ASP A 227 -22.37 5.21 -4.79
CA ASP A 227 -21.58 5.83 -5.85
C ASP A 227 -20.52 6.80 -5.31
N ARG A 228 -20.87 7.63 -4.32
CA ARG A 228 -19.92 8.56 -3.68
C ARG A 228 -18.82 7.83 -2.92
N GLY A 229 -19.16 6.74 -2.22
CA GLY A 229 -18.19 5.90 -1.51
C GLY A 229 -17.18 5.27 -2.47
N ILE A 230 -17.65 4.75 -3.61
CA ILE A 230 -16.78 4.13 -4.62
C ILE A 230 -15.85 5.18 -5.25
N VAL A 231 -16.39 6.36 -5.61
CA VAL A 231 -15.57 7.45 -6.15
C VAL A 231 -14.53 7.92 -5.14
N ALA A 232 -14.91 8.04 -3.85
CA ALA A 232 -13.98 8.41 -2.78
C ALA A 232 -12.88 7.34 -2.61
N GLY A 233 -13.26 6.06 -2.60
CA GLY A 233 -12.31 4.95 -2.53
C GLY A 233 -11.32 4.92 -3.69
N PHE A 234 -11.79 5.22 -4.91
CA PHE A 234 -10.90 5.34 -6.07
C PHE A 234 -9.95 6.54 -5.96
N LYS A 235 -10.45 7.70 -5.54
CA LYS A 235 -9.61 8.89 -5.30
C LYS A 235 -8.54 8.64 -4.25
N GLU A 236 -8.90 7.96 -3.17
CA GLU A 236 -7.99 7.60 -2.09
C GLU A 236 -6.91 6.61 -2.57
N ALA A 237 -7.30 5.57 -3.31
CA ALA A 237 -6.34 4.63 -3.89
C ALA A 237 -5.37 5.33 -4.85
N TYR A 238 -5.85 6.27 -5.67
CA TYR A 238 -5.03 7.08 -6.55
C TYR A 238 -4.08 7.99 -5.78
N PHE A 239 -4.58 8.67 -4.73
CA PHE A 239 -3.78 9.54 -3.87
C PHE A 239 -2.61 8.79 -3.21
N TRP A 240 -2.89 7.65 -2.59
CA TRP A 240 -1.84 6.81 -2.00
C TRP A 240 -0.91 6.24 -3.05
N GLY A 241 -1.43 5.84 -4.20
CA GLY A 241 -0.62 5.37 -5.32
C GLY A 241 0.41 6.43 -5.75
N LYS A 242 0.00 7.69 -5.87
CA LYS A 242 0.89 8.81 -6.19
C LYS A 242 1.98 9.00 -5.12
N ILE A 243 1.59 9.05 -3.84
CA ILE A 243 2.53 9.21 -2.72
C ILE A 243 3.56 8.07 -2.70
N ILE A 244 3.10 6.83 -2.89
CA ILE A 244 3.97 5.65 -2.87
C ILE A 244 4.95 5.70 -4.05
N VAL A 245 4.49 6.03 -5.25
CA VAL A 245 5.36 6.17 -6.43
C VAL A 245 6.40 7.27 -6.21
N GLU A 246 6.00 8.42 -5.67
CA GLU A 246 6.93 9.50 -5.33
C GLU A 246 7.96 9.06 -4.27
N GLY A 247 7.51 8.35 -3.23
CA GLY A 247 8.35 7.80 -2.18
C GLY A 247 9.38 6.81 -2.72
N VAL A 248 8.94 5.86 -3.55
CA VAL A 248 9.82 4.88 -4.21
C VAL A 248 10.83 5.58 -5.13
N THR A 249 10.38 6.56 -5.91
CA THR A 249 11.27 7.31 -6.82
C THR A 249 12.35 8.07 -6.03
N LYS A 250 11.98 8.74 -4.94
CA LYS A 250 12.93 9.43 -4.04
C LYS A 250 13.89 8.44 -3.38
N MET A 251 13.40 7.27 -2.97
CA MET A 251 14.22 6.20 -2.38
C MET A 251 15.25 5.68 -3.38
N LEU A 252 14.85 5.37 -4.61
CA LEU A 252 15.75 4.89 -5.66
C LEU A 252 16.77 5.98 -6.04
N GLY A 253 16.35 7.24 -6.16
CA GLY A 253 17.24 8.38 -6.38
C GLY A 253 18.26 8.58 -5.24
N GLY A 254 17.82 8.38 -3.99
CA GLY A 254 18.70 8.43 -2.82
C GLY A 254 19.75 7.33 -2.84
N LEU A 255 19.35 6.09 -3.16
CA LEU A 255 20.27 4.95 -3.30
C LEU A 255 21.33 5.21 -4.39
N ALA A 256 20.95 5.80 -5.52
CA ALA A 256 21.87 6.12 -6.60
C ALA A 256 22.99 7.12 -6.20
N VAL A 257 22.75 7.95 -5.17
CA VAL A 257 23.72 8.90 -4.61
C VAL A 257 24.30 8.43 -3.26
N GLY A 258 24.17 7.14 -2.93
CA GLY A 258 24.74 6.53 -1.72
C GLY A 258 24.03 6.90 -0.40
N ARG A 259 22.81 7.40 -0.45
CA ARG A 259 22.00 7.72 0.73
C ARG A 259 21.03 6.56 1.03
N PRO A 260 21.27 5.76 2.08
CA PRO A 260 20.34 4.67 2.40
C PRO A 260 18.98 5.23 2.87
N PRO A 261 17.88 4.55 2.54
CA PRO A 261 16.55 4.94 3.01
C PRO A 261 16.48 4.81 4.54
N LYS A 262 16.01 5.87 5.22
CA LYS A 262 15.94 5.91 6.70
C LYS A 262 14.65 5.29 7.26
N ASP A 263 13.57 5.24 6.46
CA ASP A 263 12.21 4.98 6.94
C ASP A 263 11.57 3.73 6.32
N VAL A 264 12.38 2.71 6.01
CA VAL A 264 11.85 1.43 5.55
C VAL A 264 11.53 0.57 6.77
N SER A 265 10.25 0.22 6.89
CA SER A 265 9.76 -0.71 7.92
C SER A 265 9.68 -2.13 7.35
N GLY A 266 10.18 -3.08 8.13
CA GLY A 266 10.03 -4.50 7.84
C GLY A 266 8.70 -5.07 8.36
N PRO A 267 8.55 -6.41 8.35
CA PRO A 267 7.33 -7.07 8.84
C PRO A 267 7.02 -6.77 10.30
N ILE A 268 8.04 -6.60 11.14
CA ILE A 268 7.87 -6.26 12.56
C ILE A 268 7.35 -4.83 12.70
N GLY A 269 7.89 -3.88 11.93
CA GLY A 269 7.42 -2.50 11.93
C GLY A 269 5.96 -2.37 11.45
N MET A 270 5.57 -3.14 10.43
CA MET A 270 4.17 -3.21 9.98
C MET A 270 3.24 -3.78 11.06
N TYR A 271 3.66 -4.83 11.78
CA TYR A 271 2.90 -5.36 12.92
C TYR A 271 2.74 -4.30 14.02
N GLN A 272 3.82 -3.57 14.35
CA GLN A 272 3.78 -2.49 15.35
C GLN A 272 2.81 -1.38 14.94
N ALA A 273 2.87 -0.94 13.67
CA ALA A 273 1.94 0.04 13.14
C ALA A 273 0.49 -0.46 13.24
N THR A 274 0.22 -1.71 12.88
CA THR A 274 -1.09 -2.33 13.02
C THR A 274 -1.58 -2.32 14.47
N SER A 275 -0.73 -2.74 15.43
CA SER A 275 -1.07 -2.74 16.85
C SER A 275 -1.30 -1.33 17.41
N PHE A 276 -0.46 -0.38 17.03
CA PHE A 276 -0.61 1.03 17.43
C PHE A 276 -1.91 1.63 16.92
N ILE A 277 -2.21 1.43 15.63
CA ILE A 277 -3.44 1.92 14.99
C ILE A 277 -4.67 1.27 15.65
N ASN A 278 -4.65 -0.05 15.88
CA ASN A 278 -5.77 -0.76 16.49
C ASN A 278 -6.07 -0.25 17.92
N LYS A 279 -5.03 -0.01 18.72
CA LYS A 279 -5.19 0.47 20.09
C LYS A 279 -5.70 1.91 20.20
N ASN A 280 -5.28 2.78 19.28
CA ASN A 280 -5.57 4.21 19.37
C ASN A 280 -6.77 4.63 18.51
N GLN A 281 -7.04 3.95 17.39
CA GLN A 281 -8.02 4.36 16.38
C GLN A 281 -9.04 3.26 16.06
N GLY A 282 -8.81 2.03 16.53
CA GLY A 282 -9.71 0.89 16.37
C GLY A 282 -9.57 0.15 15.05
N ILE A 283 -10.38 -0.90 14.91
CA ILE A 283 -10.28 -1.87 13.81
C ILE A 283 -10.52 -1.24 12.43
N LEU A 284 -11.38 -0.24 12.32
CA LEU A 284 -11.71 0.38 11.04
C LEU A 284 -10.52 1.15 10.45
N ALA A 285 -9.71 1.78 11.31
CA ALA A 285 -8.47 2.41 10.91
C ALA A 285 -7.41 1.37 10.47
N VAL A 286 -7.41 0.19 11.09
CA VAL A 286 -6.57 -0.94 10.64
C VAL A 286 -7.01 -1.39 9.25
N VAL A 287 -8.29 -1.54 9.00
CA VAL A 287 -8.82 -1.89 7.67
C VAL A 287 -8.40 -0.86 6.63
N HIS A 288 -8.52 0.44 6.94
CA HIS A 288 -8.03 1.53 6.09
C HIS A 288 -6.53 1.42 5.82
N PHE A 289 -5.72 1.21 6.86
CA PHE A 289 -4.27 1.00 6.74
C PHE A 289 -3.92 -0.15 5.79
N PHE A 290 -4.64 -1.28 5.86
CA PHE A 290 -4.43 -2.40 4.93
C PHE A 290 -4.90 -2.07 3.50
N GLY A 291 -5.82 -1.14 3.30
CA GLY A 291 -6.09 -0.55 1.99
C GLY A 291 -4.85 0.14 1.41
N ILE A 292 -4.14 0.93 2.21
CA ILE A 292 -2.88 1.58 1.82
C ILE A 292 -1.80 0.53 1.50
N VAL A 293 -1.66 -0.49 2.34
CA VAL A 293 -0.72 -1.60 2.10
C VAL A 293 -1.04 -2.33 0.80
N SER A 294 -2.33 -2.48 0.44
CA SER A 294 -2.76 -3.08 -0.83
C SER A 294 -2.30 -2.25 -2.04
N VAL A 295 -2.44 -0.91 -1.98
CA VAL A 295 -1.90 -0.02 -3.01
C VAL A 295 -0.37 -0.13 -3.08
N ASN A 296 0.30 -0.17 -1.93
CA ASN A 296 1.76 -0.32 -1.87
C ASN A 296 2.22 -1.62 -2.55
N LEU A 297 1.57 -2.76 -2.25
CA LEU A 297 1.86 -4.03 -2.91
C LEU A 297 1.65 -3.95 -4.43
N ALA A 298 0.59 -3.28 -4.89
CA ALA A 298 0.36 -3.10 -6.32
C ALA A 298 1.47 -2.28 -6.98
N VAL A 299 1.91 -1.17 -6.36
CA VAL A 299 2.98 -0.31 -6.90
C VAL A 299 4.33 -1.02 -6.85
N VAL A 300 4.66 -1.68 -5.74
CA VAL A 300 5.95 -2.39 -5.60
C VAL A 300 6.03 -3.56 -6.57
N ASN A 301 4.95 -4.34 -6.73
CA ASN A 301 4.94 -5.49 -7.64
C ASN A 301 5.04 -5.10 -9.12
N ILE A 302 4.74 -3.86 -9.52
CA ILE A 302 4.95 -3.41 -10.90
C ILE A 302 6.39 -2.92 -11.16
N LEU A 303 7.19 -2.70 -10.11
CA LEU A 303 8.57 -2.25 -10.29
C LEU A 303 9.39 -3.29 -11.07
N PRO A 304 10.31 -2.86 -11.95
CA PRO A 304 11.16 -3.76 -12.74
C PRO A 304 12.24 -4.40 -11.86
N PHE A 305 11.81 -5.14 -10.85
CA PHE A 305 12.70 -5.82 -9.92
C PHE A 305 12.54 -7.33 -10.04
N PRO A 306 13.65 -8.09 -10.16
CA PRO A 306 13.60 -9.55 -10.21
C PRO A 306 12.88 -10.13 -8.99
N ALA A 307 12.22 -11.28 -9.17
CA ALA A 307 11.38 -11.96 -8.20
C ALA A 307 10.03 -11.28 -7.88
N LEU A 308 9.75 -10.10 -8.43
CA LEU A 308 8.43 -9.47 -8.44
C LEU A 308 7.77 -9.64 -9.81
N ASP A 309 6.46 -9.38 -9.89
CA ASP A 309 5.73 -9.41 -11.17
C ASP A 309 6.32 -8.45 -12.20
N GLY A 310 6.79 -7.28 -11.77
CA GLY A 310 7.45 -6.30 -12.61
C GLY A 310 8.70 -6.84 -13.30
N GLY A 311 9.45 -7.70 -12.63
CA GLY A 311 10.56 -8.43 -13.26
C GLY A 311 10.09 -9.32 -14.41
N ARG A 312 9.00 -10.08 -14.19
CA ARG A 312 8.37 -10.89 -15.25
C ARG A 312 7.82 -10.03 -16.39
N ILE A 313 7.22 -8.87 -16.08
CA ILE A 313 6.77 -7.90 -17.08
C ILE A 313 7.94 -7.51 -18.00
N MET A 314 9.12 -7.27 -17.47
CA MET A 314 10.30 -6.91 -18.27
C MET A 314 10.69 -7.99 -19.28
N PHE A 315 10.66 -9.27 -18.87
CA PHE A 315 10.93 -10.38 -19.82
C PHE A 315 9.84 -10.50 -20.88
N VAL A 316 8.57 -10.29 -20.52
CA VAL A 316 7.47 -10.29 -21.48
C VAL A 316 7.59 -9.11 -22.46
N LEU A 317 7.94 -7.92 -22.00
CA LEU A 317 8.19 -6.76 -22.86
C LEU A 317 9.39 -6.99 -23.79
N TYR A 318 10.48 -7.59 -23.29
CA TYR A 318 11.58 -8.03 -24.14
C TYR A 318 11.12 -8.98 -25.26
N GLU A 319 10.30 -9.99 -24.94
CA GLU A 319 9.72 -10.90 -25.91
C GLU A 319 8.83 -10.17 -26.95
N MET A 320 8.06 -9.16 -26.51
CA MET A 320 7.24 -8.34 -27.40
C MET A 320 8.08 -7.53 -28.39
N MET A 321 9.18 -6.94 -27.93
CA MET A 321 10.04 -6.06 -28.74
C MET A 321 10.93 -6.85 -29.70
N THR A 322 11.53 -7.93 -29.22
CA THR A 322 12.54 -8.70 -29.98
C THR A 322 11.94 -9.86 -30.76
N ARG A 323 10.70 -10.25 -30.47
CA ARG A 323 10.04 -11.47 -30.96
C ARG A 323 10.82 -12.75 -30.64
N LYS A 324 11.73 -12.69 -29.67
CA LYS A 324 12.52 -13.84 -29.18
C LYS A 324 12.25 -14.03 -27.70
N LYS A 325 12.09 -15.29 -27.30
CA LYS A 325 11.96 -15.64 -25.87
C LYS A 325 13.28 -15.36 -25.16
N ALA A 326 13.20 -14.88 -23.92
CA ALA A 326 14.35 -14.81 -23.04
C ALA A 326 14.92 -16.21 -22.79
N ASN A 327 16.21 -16.30 -22.51
CA ASN A 327 16.83 -17.58 -22.15
C ASN A 327 16.29 -18.01 -20.77
N PRO A 328 15.61 -19.18 -20.65
CA PRO A 328 15.01 -19.62 -19.39
C PRO A 328 16.01 -19.73 -18.22
N LYS A 329 17.26 -20.14 -18.51
CA LYS A 329 18.31 -20.21 -17.50
C LYS A 329 18.70 -18.84 -16.97
N LEU A 330 18.77 -17.84 -17.86
CA LEU A 330 19.09 -16.46 -17.50
C LEU A 330 17.96 -15.86 -16.66
N GLU A 331 16.70 -16.07 -17.08
CA GLU A 331 15.51 -15.61 -16.34
C GLU A 331 15.46 -16.21 -14.93
N ALA A 332 15.65 -17.53 -14.81
CA ALA A 332 15.70 -18.21 -13.51
C ALA A 332 16.84 -17.69 -12.62
N THR A 333 18.04 -17.48 -13.21
CA THR A 333 19.18 -16.93 -12.45
C THR A 333 18.91 -15.52 -11.94
N ILE A 334 18.36 -14.65 -12.78
CA ILE A 334 18.03 -13.27 -12.41
C ILE A 334 16.95 -13.26 -11.31
N ASN A 335 15.91 -14.07 -11.44
CA ASN A 335 14.84 -14.17 -10.44
C ASN A 335 15.37 -14.72 -9.10
N ASN A 336 16.24 -15.73 -9.11
CA ASN A 336 16.85 -16.26 -7.90
C ASN A 336 17.74 -15.23 -7.20
N LEU A 337 18.54 -14.47 -7.94
CA LEU A 337 19.34 -13.37 -7.39
C LEU A 337 18.42 -12.29 -6.78
N GLY A 338 17.35 -11.91 -7.47
CA GLY A 338 16.35 -10.97 -6.95
C GLY A 338 15.70 -11.47 -5.65
N MET A 339 15.34 -12.74 -5.59
CA MET A 339 14.78 -13.37 -4.39
C MET A 339 15.78 -13.31 -3.22
N MET A 340 17.05 -13.63 -3.46
CA MET A 340 18.09 -13.52 -2.43
C MET A 340 18.26 -12.08 -1.93
N MET A 341 18.20 -11.09 -2.84
CA MET A 341 18.27 -9.67 -2.48
C MET A 341 17.07 -9.24 -1.63
N LEU A 342 15.84 -9.68 -1.99
CA LEU A 342 14.64 -9.39 -1.20
C LEU A 342 14.69 -10.01 0.19
N LEU A 343 15.15 -11.26 0.31
CA LEU A 343 15.32 -11.93 1.60
C LEU A 343 16.36 -11.23 2.46
N LEU A 344 17.47 -10.79 1.87
CA LEU A 344 18.50 -10.01 2.57
C LEU A 344 17.93 -8.66 3.04
N LEU A 345 17.20 -7.95 2.18
CA LEU A 345 16.55 -6.69 2.54
C LEU A 345 15.55 -6.89 3.68
N MET A 346 14.73 -7.93 3.61
CA MET A 346 13.78 -8.29 4.67
C MET A 346 14.50 -8.57 6.00
N LEU A 347 15.62 -9.29 5.96
CA LEU A 347 16.44 -9.55 7.14
C LEU A 347 17.00 -8.26 7.74
N LEU A 348 17.57 -7.39 6.91
CA LEU A 348 18.15 -6.11 7.33
C LEU A 348 17.09 -5.17 7.94
N THR A 349 15.92 -5.08 7.33
CA THR A 349 14.81 -4.27 7.85
C THR A 349 14.27 -4.84 9.16
N THR A 350 14.16 -6.17 9.28
CA THR A 350 13.76 -6.85 10.50
C THR A 350 14.73 -6.59 11.66
N VAL A 351 16.05 -6.67 11.40
CA VAL A 351 17.07 -6.32 12.40
C VAL A 351 16.99 -4.84 12.78
N GLY A 352 16.72 -3.95 11.82
CA GLY A 352 16.49 -2.53 12.06
C GLY A 352 15.27 -2.29 12.95
N ASP A 353 14.16 -2.96 12.69
CA ASP A 353 12.94 -2.87 13.50
C ASP A 353 13.18 -3.35 14.95
N ILE A 354 13.90 -4.47 15.14
CA ILE A 354 14.27 -4.98 16.47
C ILE A 354 15.15 -3.97 17.22
N LYS A 355 16.15 -3.38 16.56
CA LYS A 355 17.01 -2.36 17.18
C LYS A 355 16.20 -1.15 17.65
N ARG A 356 15.24 -0.68 16.85
CA ARG A 356 14.33 0.43 17.22
C ARG A 356 13.45 0.08 18.44
N LEU A 357 13.11 -1.20 18.64
CA LEU A 357 12.36 -1.67 19.81
C LEU A 357 13.21 -1.68 21.10
N LEU A 358 14.51 -2.00 20.98
CA LEU A 358 15.41 -2.12 22.13
C LEU A 358 15.93 -0.76 22.61
N VAL A 359 15.85 0.28 21.77
CA VAL A 359 16.33 1.65 22.09
C VAL A 359 15.19 2.55 22.64
N LYS A 360 13.94 2.09 22.59
CA LYS A 360 12.81 2.69 23.30
C LYS A 360 12.65 2.09 24.67
#